data_7ad90b9370ccf2b2ff92d2cee208fd30
#
_entry.id   7ad90b9370ccf2b2ff92d2cee208fd30
#
_cell.length_a   1.000
_cell.length_b   1.000
_cell.length_c   1.000
_cell.angle_alpha   90.00
_cell.angle_beta   90.00
_cell.angle_gamma   90.00
#
_symmetry.space_group_name_H-M   'P 1'
#
loop_
_entity.id
_entity.type
_entity.pdbx_description
1 polymer ?
#
loop_
_entity_poly.entity_id
_entity_poly.type
_entity_poly.pdbx_seq_one_letter_code
_entity_poly.pdbx_strand_id
1 'polypeptide(L)' 'MSDNYCNNCKKKVPIWIRERTVTLKHGSCMTTYDELYSICQYCGKEVYDPKVNDMNVERRAYVLSKATDAN' A
#
# COMPACT_ATOMS: atom_id res chain seq x y z
N MET A 1 -12.47 9.85 9.31
CA MET A 1 -11.23 9.35 9.91
C MET A 1 -11.42 7.95 10.40
N SER A 2 -10.53 7.08 10.00
CA SER A 2 -10.62 5.70 10.42
C SER A 2 -9.47 5.38 11.37
N ASP A 3 -9.83 4.86 12.53
CA ASP A 3 -8.85 4.31 13.44
C ASP A 3 -8.69 2.84 13.13
N ASN A 4 -7.44 2.40 13.10
CA ASN A 4 -7.12 1.03 12.79
C ASN A 4 -6.59 0.34 14.03
N TYR A 5 -6.80 -0.96 14.11
CA TYR A 5 -6.33 -1.72 15.24
C TYR A 5 -4.83 -2.02 15.09
N CYS A 6 -4.05 -1.65 16.08
CA CYS A 6 -2.62 -1.93 16.10
C CYS A 6 -2.37 -3.13 17.00
N ASN A 7 -1.84 -4.22 16.42
CA ASN A 7 -1.55 -5.42 17.18
C ASN A 7 -0.46 -5.20 18.22
N ASN A 8 0.45 -4.28 17.96
CA ASN A 8 1.52 -3.99 18.91
C ASN A 8 1.00 -3.19 20.11
N CYS A 9 0.15 -2.19 19.83
CA CYS A 9 -0.46 -1.38 20.90
C CYS A 9 -1.69 -2.05 21.51
N LYS A 10 -2.26 -3.03 20.81
CA LYS A 10 -3.44 -3.79 21.21
C LYS A 10 -4.65 -2.90 21.45
N LYS A 11 -4.82 -1.94 20.56
CA LYS A 11 -5.96 -1.00 20.62
C LYS A 11 -6.10 -0.31 19.28
N LYS A 12 -7.21 0.38 19.08
CA LYS A 12 -7.39 1.22 17.91
C LYS A 12 -6.51 2.45 18.03
N VAL A 13 -5.83 2.78 16.95
CA VAL A 13 -4.86 3.88 16.93
C VAL A 13 -5.07 4.73 15.69
N PRO A 14 -4.73 6.02 15.76
CA PRO A 14 -4.64 6.83 14.56
C PRO A 14 -3.45 6.38 13.73
N ILE A 15 -3.55 6.55 12.41
CA ILE A 15 -2.50 6.09 11.51
C ILE A 15 -2.01 7.25 10.65
N TRP A 16 -0.79 7.11 10.17
CA TRP A 16 -0.24 7.93 9.11
C TRP A 16 -0.16 7.09 7.85
N ILE A 17 -0.49 7.69 6.69
CA ILE A 17 -0.38 7.03 5.41
C ILE A 17 0.87 7.56 4.73
N ARG A 18 1.72 6.63 4.28
CA ARG A 18 2.97 6.96 3.61
C ARG A 18 3.06 6.23 2.29
N GLU A 19 4.00 6.63 1.45
CA GLU A 19 4.22 6.01 0.16
C GLU A 19 5.63 5.46 0.07
N ARG A 20 5.76 4.38 -0.70
CA ARG A 20 7.07 3.83 -1.04
C ARG A 20 7.02 3.30 -2.46
N THR A 21 8.14 3.36 -3.16
CA THR A 21 8.21 2.86 -4.53
C THR A 21 8.46 1.36 -4.52
N VAL A 22 7.64 0.63 -5.26
CA VAL A 22 7.73 -0.83 -5.34
C VAL A 22 7.92 -1.20 -6.80
N THR A 23 8.79 -2.19 -7.03
CA THR A 23 9.04 -2.70 -8.38
C THR A 23 8.27 -4.00 -8.59
N LEU A 24 7.52 -4.05 -9.69
CA LEU A 24 6.78 -5.24 -10.08
C LEU A 24 7.44 -5.87 -11.30
N LYS A 25 7.53 -7.19 -11.29
CA LYS A 25 7.99 -7.95 -12.45
C LYS A 25 6.78 -8.55 -13.15
N HIS A 26 6.72 -8.38 -14.47
CA HIS A 26 5.67 -8.96 -15.29
C HIS A 26 6.33 -9.54 -16.52
N GLY A 27 6.58 -10.85 -16.49
CA GLY A 27 7.34 -11.50 -17.55
C GLY A 27 8.75 -10.94 -17.59
N SER A 28 9.16 -10.42 -18.74
CA SER A 28 10.48 -9.81 -18.90
C SER A 28 10.44 -8.30 -18.63
N CYS A 29 9.28 -7.77 -18.33
CA CYS A 29 9.11 -6.34 -18.07
C CYS A 29 9.15 -6.03 -16.60
N MET A 30 9.67 -4.87 -16.26
CA MET A 30 9.65 -4.37 -14.88
C MET A 30 8.97 -3.01 -14.88
N THR A 31 8.10 -2.80 -13.91
CA THR A 31 7.42 -1.53 -13.75
C THR A 31 7.40 -1.16 -12.26
N THR A 32 7.28 0.12 -12.00
CA THR A 32 7.23 0.60 -10.62
C THR A 32 5.93 1.33 -10.36
N TYR A 33 5.51 1.33 -9.10
CA TYR A 33 4.39 2.15 -8.68
C TYR A 33 4.60 2.55 -7.24
N ASP A 34 3.89 3.59 -6.83
CA ASP A 34 3.96 4.07 -5.45
C ASP A 34 2.90 3.36 -4.63
N GLU A 35 3.36 2.52 -3.72
CA GLU A 35 2.49 1.76 -2.84
C GLU A 35 2.24 2.54 -1.57
N LEU A 36 0.98 2.59 -1.15
CA LEU A 36 0.62 3.21 0.11
C LEU A 36 0.73 2.20 1.24
N TYR A 37 1.15 2.67 2.40
CA TYR A 37 1.12 1.85 3.61
C TYR A 37 0.78 2.75 4.79
N SER A 38 0.18 2.16 5.81
CA SER A 38 -0.23 2.89 7.00
C SER A 38 0.58 2.43 8.20
N ILE A 39 0.94 3.38 9.05
CA ILE A 39 1.70 3.10 10.26
C ILE A 39 0.99 3.68 11.46
N CYS A 40 1.15 3.01 12.59
CA CYS A 40 0.62 3.46 13.86
C CYS A 40 1.35 4.73 14.30
N GLN A 41 0.59 5.75 14.70
CA GLN A 41 1.20 7.00 15.15
C GLN A 41 1.90 6.87 16.49
N TYR A 42 1.60 5.82 17.24
CA TYR A 42 2.19 5.64 18.58
C TYR A 42 3.47 4.79 18.55
N CYS A 43 3.45 3.67 17.83
CA CYS A 43 4.61 2.77 17.84
C CYS A 43 5.36 2.71 16.51
N GLY A 44 4.79 3.28 15.45
CA GLY A 44 5.45 3.32 14.15
C GLY A 44 5.40 2.02 13.35
N LYS A 45 4.73 1.00 13.86
CA LYS A 45 4.63 -0.26 13.13
C LYS A 45 3.54 -0.20 12.07
N GLU A 46 3.70 -0.99 11.03
CA GLU A 46 2.74 -1.04 9.95
C GLU A 46 1.43 -1.63 10.44
N VAL A 47 0.31 -1.02 10.03
CA VAL A 47 -1.03 -1.43 10.43
C VAL A 47 -1.85 -1.64 9.16
N TYR A 48 -2.62 -2.72 9.12
CA TYR A 48 -3.47 -3.01 7.97
C TYR A 48 -4.64 -2.04 7.91
N ASP A 49 -4.87 -1.46 6.74
CA ASP A 49 -6.03 -0.61 6.47
C ASP A 49 -6.68 -1.07 5.17
N PRO A 50 -7.94 -1.55 5.23
CA PRO A 50 -8.61 -2.02 4.01
C PRO A 50 -8.68 -0.98 2.90
N LYS A 51 -8.88 0.29 3.23
CA LYS A 51 -8.95 1.35 2.23
C LYS A 51 -7.62 1.53 1.51
N VAL A 52 -6.53 1.48 2.27
CA VAL A 52 -5.18 1.58 1.70
C VAL A 52 -4.92 0.38 0.81
N ASN A 53 -5.32 -0.80 1.26
CA ASN A 53 -5.17 -2.02 0.46
C ASN A 53 -5.92 -1.92 -0.86
N ASP A 54 -7.15 -1.42 -0.82
CA ASP A 54 -7.94 -1.25 -2.04
C ASP A 54 -7.29 -0.30 -3.02
N MET A 55 -6.73 0.79 -2.51
CA MET A 55 -6.02 1.76 -3.36
C MET A 55 -4.78 1.13 -3.99
N ASN A 56 -4.07 0.30 -3.23
CA ASN A 56 -2.89 -0.38 -3.77
C ASN A 56 -3.26 -1.39 -4.86
N VAL A 57 -4.36 -2.10 -4.67
CA VAL A 57 -4.84 -3.05 -5.68
C VAL A 57 -5.14 -2.30 -6.98
N GLU A 58 -5.80 -1.16 -6.90
CA GLU A 58 -6.11 -0.35 -8.07
C GLU A 58 -4.85 0.18 -8.74
N ARG A 59 -3.91 0.69 -7.96
CA ARG A 59 -2.66 1.22 -8.50
C ARG A 59 -1.86 0.14 -9.21
N ARG A 60 -1.76 -1.03 -8.61
CA ARG A 60 -1.04 -2.15 -9.20
C ARG A 60 -1.70 -2.61 -10.49
N ALA A 61 -3.02 -2.73 -10.48
CA ALA A 61 -3.75 -3.15 -11.67
C ALA A 61 -3.55 -2.14 -12.80
N TYR A 62 -3.55 -0.86 -12.49
CA TYR A 62 -3.36 0.17 -13.48
C TYR A 62 -1.99 0.09 -14.15
N VAL A 63 -0.91 -0.03 -13.36
CA VAL A 63 0.43 -0.07 -13.94
C VAL A 63 0.68 -1.37 -14.69
N LEU A 64 0.10 -2.48 -14.24
CA LEU A 64 0.22 -3.75 -14.96
C LEU A 64 -0.52 -3.70 -16.29
N SER A 65 -1.68 -3.05 -16.30
CA SER A 65 -2.44 -2.86 -17.54
C SER A 65 -1.64 -2.03 -18.54
N LYS A 66 -1.00 -0.96 -18.07
CA LYS A 66 -0.18 -0.12 -18.92
C LYS A 66 1.04 -0.88 -19.45
N ALA A 67 1.67 -1.68 -18.61
CA ALA A 67 2.83 -2.45 -19.03
C ALA A 67 2.45 -3.45 -20.11
N THR A 68 1.26 -4.05 -20.00
CA THR A 68 0.77 -4.98 -21.00
C THR A 68 0.42 -4.26 -22.30
N ASP A 69 -0.20 -3.09 -22.21
CA ASP A 69 -0.61 -2.32 -23.38
C ASP A 69 0.58 -1.75 -24.13
N ALA A 70 1.72 -1.60 -23.46
CA ALA A 70 2.92 -1.06 -24.10
C ALA A 70 3.49 -1.98 -25.18
N ASN A 71 2.99 -3.19 -25.24
CA ASN A 71 3.37 -4.13 -26.31
C ASN A 71 2.43 -4.00 -27.53
#